data_e40389f7e00574d6f9cfa302e960d511
#
_entry.id   e40389f7e00574d6f9cfa302e960d511
#
_cell.length_a   1.000
_cell.length_b   1.000
_cell.length_c   1.000
_cell.angle_alpha   90.00
_cell.angle_beta   90.00
_cell.angle_gamma   90.00
#
_symmetry.space_group_name_H-M   'P 1'
#
loop_
_entity.id
_entity.type
_entity.pdbx_description
1 polymer ?
#
loop_
_entity_poly.entity_id
_entity_poly.type
_entity_poly.pdbx_seq_one_letter_code
_entity_poly.pdbx_strand_id
1 'polypeptide(L)'
;LPTVLILGASRGIGLEFVRQYRADGWRVIAAARTPEGVGALQALGAEAHQVDLSDAGAVAGLGWKLDGEALDVAIYNAGVLGPRTEGAQPVTPQEFDRVMHVNVLGPMMALPLLLPYVEAGQSGHGGVLAVLSSRMGSITAMEHSTSWLYRVSKAGANAALRAVSLDARHATCVALHPGWVKTDMGGQEADLTVQQSVKGMRQLLAGVKRRDNGTFHNYDGTPIPW
;
A
#
# COMPACT_ATOMS: atom_id res chain seq x y z
N LEU A 1 -16.55 2.59 15.58
CA LEU A 1 -16.17 3.28 14.35
C LEU A 1 -15.27 2.35 13.53
N PRO A 2 -15.46 2.28 12.22
CA PRO A 2 -14.54 1.51 11.40
C PRO A 2 -13.14 2.11 11.45
N THR A 3 -12.14 1.24 11.44
CA THR A 3 -10.73 1.62 11.62
C THR A 3 -9.90 1.29 10.39
N VAL A 4 -9.12 2.27 9.90
CA VAL A 4 -8.17 2.07 8.81
C VAL A 4 -6.75 2.36 9.27
N LEU A 5 -5.80 1.50 8.89
CA LEU A 5 -4.36 1.72 9.00
C LEU A 5 -3.79 2.10 7.63
N ILE A 6 -2.98 3.17 7.58
CA ILE A 6 -2.31 3.61 6.34
C ILE A 6 -0.80 3.73 6.59
N LEU A 7 -0.01 2.84 6.02
CA LEU A 7 1.44 2.87 6.08
C LEU A 7 2.02 3.65 4.90
N GLY A 8 2.86 4.68 5.18
CA GLY A 8 3.40 5.59 4.17
C GLY A 8 2.43 6.72 3.81
N ALA A 9 1.90 7.40 4.84
CA ALA A 9 0.80 8.35 4.73
C ALA A 9 1.22 9.83 4.64
N SER A 10 2.51 10.16 4.62
CA SER A 10 2.99 11.55 4.77
C SER A 10 2.71 12.47 3.57
N ARG A 11 2.44 11.92 2.38
CA ARG A 11 2.22 12.69 1.15
C ARG A 11 1.44 11.91 0.09
N GLY A 12 1.06 12.61 -0.98
CA GLY A 12 0.45 12.01 -2.18
C GLY A 12 -0.76 11.14 -1.86
N ILE A 13 -0.79 9.94 -2.42
CA ILE A 13 -1.89 8.99 -2.30
C ILE A 13 -2.15 8.60 -0.84
N GLY A 14 -1.10 8.33 -0.06
CA GLY A 14 -1.25 7.96 1.35
C GLY A 14 -1.90 9.05 2.20
N LEU A 15 -1.48 10.30 2.01
CA LEU A 15 -2.07 11.46 2.70
C LEU A 15 -3.53 11.67 2.29
N GLU A 16 -3.85 11.46 1.04
CA GLU A 16 -5.22 11.60 0.54
C GLU A 16 -6.15 10.51 1.09
N PHE A 17 -5.67 9.28 1.26
CA PHE A 17 -6.41 8.25 1.98
C PHE A 17 -6.78 8.72 3.39
N VAL A 18 -5.83 9.31 4.12
CA VAL A 18 -6.10 9.87 5.46
C VAL A 18 -7.21 10.90 5.41
N ARG A 19 -7.14 11.87 4.48
CA ARG A 19 -8.15 12.92 4.34
C ARG A 19 -9.55 12.36 4.07
N GLN A 20 -9.67 11.47 3.11
CA GLN A 20 -10.96 10.93 2.71
C GLN A 20 -11.56 10.00 3.77
N TYR A 21 -10.78 9.13 4.41
CA TYR A 21 -11.29 8.30 5.50
C TYR A 21 -11.68 9.11 6.73
N ARG A 22 -10.91 10.18 7.06
CA ARG A 22 -11.30 11.10 8.14
C ARG A 22 -12.58 11.85 7.83
N ALA A 23 -12.75 12.33 6.60
CA ALA A 23 -13.97 13.03 6.16
C ALA A 23 -15.22 12.15 6.27
N ASP A 24 -15.06 10.83 6.06
CA ASP A 24 -16.17 9.87 6.19
C ASP A 24 -16.33 9.31 7.62
N GLY A 25 -15.68 9.92 8.62
CA GLY A 25 -15.86 9.59 10.03
C GLY A 25 -15.15 8.32 10.51
N TRP A 26 -14.18 7.80 9.74
CA TRP A 26 -13.36 6.65 10.16
C TRP A 26 -12.34 7.04 11.22
N ARG A 27 -12.02 6.10 12.12
CA ARG A 27 -10.79 6.18 12.89
C ARG A 27 -9.61 5.83 11.97
N VAL A 28 -8.65 6.74 11.89
CA VAL A 28 -7.47 6.58 11.02
C VAL A 28 -6.23 6.46 11.87
N ILE A 29 -5.54 5.33 11.75
CA ILE A 29 -4.18 5.11 12.24
C ILE A 29 -3.25 5.29 11.05
N ALA A 30 -2.22 6.12 11.15
CA ALA A 30 -1.35 6.43 10.02
C ALA A 30 0.13 6.41 10.41
N ALA A 31 0.99 6.00 9.48
CA ALA A 31 2.42 6.01 9.71
C ALA A 31 3.16 6.89 8.71
N ALA A 32 4.11 7.66 9.21
CA ALA A 32 5.05 8.48 8.44
C ALA A 32 6.48 8.24 8.94
N ARG A 33 7.46 8.46 8.07
CA ARG A 33 8.88 8.25 8.40
C ARG A 33 9.46 9.36 9.25
N THR A 34 9.00 10.59 9.09
CA THR A 34 9.58 11.77 9.73
C THR A 34 8.64 12.40 10.76
N PRO A 35 9.16 13.06 11.79
CA PRO A 35 8.34 13.77 12.78
C PRO A 35 7.40 14.81 12.15
N GLU A 36 7.84 15.52 11.11
CA GLU A 36 7.02 16.51 10.40
C GLU A 36 5.83 15.85 9.70
N GLY A 37 6.06 14.66 9.09
CA GLY A 37 5.00 13.85 8.50
C GLY A 37 4.00 13.37 9.55
N VAL A 38 4.45 12.97 10.73
CA VAL A 38 3.59 12.60 11.87
C VAL A 38 2.74 13.79 12.31
N GLY A 39 3.36 14.96 12.51
CA GLY A 39 2.63 16.18 12.91
C GLY A 39 1.55 16.59 11.89
N ALA A 40 1.85 16.48 10.59
CA ALA A 40 0.88 16.75 9.53
C ALA A 40 -0.32 15.78 9.56
N LEU A 41 -0.10 14.50 9.87
CA LEU A 41 -1.16 13.51 10.01
C LEU A 41 -2.02 13.75 11.26
N GLN A 42 -1.39 14.11 12.38
CA GLN A 42 -2.09 14.48 13.61
C GLN A 42 -2.97 15.72 13.43
N ALA A 43 -2.52 16.72 12.67
CA ALA A 43 -3.29 17.89 12.33
C ALA A 43 -4.57 17.57 11.51
N LEU A 44 -4.60 16.42 10.81
CA LEU A 44 -5.78 15.89 10.13
C LEU A 44 -6.67 15.02 11.05
N GLY A 45 -6.33 14.91 12.33
CA GLY A 45 -7.06 14.11 13.31
C GLY A 45 -6.79 12.61 13.19
N ALA A 46 -5.69 12.18 12.55
CA ALA A 46 -5.27 10.80 12.56
C ALA A 46 -4.44 10.48 13.80
N GLU A 47 -4.54 9.26 14.30
CA GLU A 47 -3.58 8.69 15.23
C GLU A 47 -2.31 8.35 14.45
N ALA A 48 -1.23 9.08 14.68
CA ALA A 48 -0.06 9.01 13.82
C ALA A 48 1.17 8.49 14.56
N HIS A 49 1.88 7.58 13.90
CA HIS A 49 3.10 6.95 14.42
C HIS A 49 4.29 7.22 13.50
N GLN A 50 5.46 7.44 14.13
CA GLN A 50 6.70 7.46 13.36
C GLN A 50 7.15 6.02 13.11
N VAL A 51 7.24 5.65 11.82
CA VAL A 51 7.70 4.33 11.36
C VAL A 51 8.46 4.49 10.05
N ASP A 52 9.71 4.06 10.03
CA ASP A 52 10.46 3.84 8.81
C ASP A 52 10.22 2.41 8.33
N LEU A 53 9.51 2.26 7.21
CA LEU A 53 9.15 0.96 6.65
C LEU A 53 10.32 0.24 5.96
N SER A 54 11.48 0.86 5.90
CA SER A 54 12.75 0.21 5.49
C SER A 54 13.55 -0.32 6.68
N ASP A 55 13.14 -0.03 7.91
CA ASP A 55 13.77 -0.49 9.14
C ASP A 55 12.97 -1.64 9.76
N ALA A 56 13.61 -2.82 9.86
CA ALA A 56 12.97 -4.02 10.39
C ALA A 56 12.53 -3.87 11.85
N GLY A 57 13.31 -3.15 12.66
CA GLY A 57 12.98 -2.90 14.07
C GLY A 57 11.77 -1.96 14.20
N ALA A 58 11.70 -0.90 13.37
CA ALA A 58 10.56 -0.01 13.32
C ALA A 58 9.28 -0.72 12.87
N VAL A 59 9.37 -1.61 11.87
CA VAL A 59 8.22 -2.41 11.41
C VAL A 59 7.78 -3.40 12.49
N ALA A 60 8.70 -4.11 13.14
CA ALA A 60 8.37 -5.01 14.25
C ALA A 60 7.69 -4.26 15.41
N GLY A 61 8.12 -3.02 15.68
CA GLY A 61 7.51 -2.14 16.67
C GLY A 61 6.05 -1.74 16.39
N LEU A 62 5.55 -1.94 15.16
CA LEU A 62 4.13 -1.75 14.85
C LEU A 62 3.23 -2.70 15.66
N GLY A 63 3.69 -3.91 15.97
CA GLY A 63 2.93 -4.86 16.79
C GLY A 63 2.52 -4.28 18.14
N TRP A 64 3.43 -3.56 18.83
CA TRP A 64 3.12 -2.88 20.09
C TRP A 64 2.19 -1.70 19.93
N LYS A 65 2.28 -0.98 18.80
CA LYS A 65 1.43 0.19 18.51
C LYS A 65 0.01 -0.20 18.11
N LEU A 66 -0.17 -1.43 17.64
CA LEU A 66 -1.45 -1.97 17.19
C LEU A 66 -2.03 -3.00 18.17
N ASP A 67 -1.44 -3.14 19.38
CA ASP A 67 -1.93 -4.11 20.35
C ASP A 67 -3.40 -3.85 20.70
N GLY A 68 -4.22 -4.89 20.63
CA GLY A 68 -5.67 -4.82 20.85
C GLY A 68 -6.48 -4.19 19.71
N GLU A 69 -5.86 -3.80 18.60
CA GLU A 69 -6.56 -3.21 17.46
C GLU A 69 -7.28 -4.27 16.60
N ALA A 70 -8.40 -3.86 16.02
CA ALA A 70 -9.09 -4.57 14.94
C ALA A 70 -9.20 -3.63 13.73
N LEU A 71 -8.62 -4.02 12.61
CA LEU A 71 -8.52 -3.18 11.42
C LEU A 71 -9.52 -3.63 10.35
N ASP A 72 -10.45 -2.74 10.00
CA ASP A 72 -11.38 -2.99 8.91
C ASP A 72 -10.69 -2.87 7.55
N VAL A 73 -9.70 -1.98 7.47
CA VAL A 73 -8.84 -1.81 6.29
C VAL A 73 -7.40 -1.54 6.74
N ALA A 74 -6.43 -2.21 6.13
CA ALA A 74 -5.01 -1.88 6.26
C ALA A 74 -4.40 -1.69 4.87
N ILE A 75 -3.71 -0.55 4.65
CA ILE A 75 -3.15 -0.16 3.36
C ILE A 75 -1.64 0.03 3.49
N TYR A 76 -0.87 -0.83 2.82
CA TYR A 76 0.55 -0.61 2.61
C TYR A 76 0.74 0.25 1.35
N ASN A 77 0.99 1.56 1.52
CA ASN A 77 1.12 2.53 0.44
C ASN A 77 2.57 2.89 0.11
N ALA A 78 3.52 2.68 1.01
CA ALA A 78 4.90 3.09 0.81
C ALA A 78 5.53 2.47 -0.43
N GLY A 79 6.31 3.27 -1.14
CA GLY A 79 7.04 2.82 -2.33
C GLY A 79 7.93 3.90 -2.92
N VAL A 80 8.95 3.49 -3.66
CA VAL A 80 9.88 4.35 -4.40
C VAL A 80 10.00 3.88 -5.84
N LEU A 81 10.19 4.82 -6.78
CA LEU A 81 10.28 4.50 -8.20
C LEU A 81 11.65 3.90 -8.58
N GLY A 82 12.72 4.37 -7.96
CA GLY A 82 14.08 4.03 -8.38
C GLY A 82 14.51 4.78 -9.64
N PRO A 83 15.56 4.30 -10.33
CA PRO A 83 16.06 4.94 -11.55
C PRO A 83 15.03 4.81 -12.69
N ARG A 84 14.87 5.89 -13.45
CA ARG A 84 14.12 5.86 -14.71
C ARG A 84 15.07 5.38 -15.82
N THR A 85 14.77 4.24 -16.41
CA THR A 85 15.54 3.66 -17.51
C THR A 85 14.65 3.49 -18.74
N GLU A 86 15.21 3.69 -19.93
CA GLU A 86 14.48 3.48 -21.19
C GLU A 86 14.34 1.99 -21.56
N GLY A 87 15.15 1.13 -20.92
CA GLY A 87 15.17 -0.30 -21.17
C GLY A 87 15.73 -1.07 -19.99
N ALA A 88 15.95 -2.38 -20.18
CA ALA A 88 16.62 -3.24 -19.21
C ALA A 88 18.13 -2.96 -19.22
N GLN A 89 18.58 -2.07 -18.36
CA GLN A 89 19.98 -1.66 -18.20
C GLN A 89 20.53 -2.20 -16.87
N PRO A 90 21.84 -2.45 -16.76
CA PRO A 90 22.43 -2.84 -15.47
C PRO A 90 22.06 -1.87 -14.35
N VAL A 91 21.70 -2.38 -13.19
CA VAL A 91 21.44 -1.59 -11.98
C VAL A 91 22.62 -1.69 -11.03
N THR A 92 22.86 -0.65 -10.26
CA THR A 92 23.86 -0.70 -9.19
C THR A 92 23.32 -1.43 -7.97
N PRO A 93 24.17 -2.09 -7.16
CA PRO A 93 23.74 -2.68 -5.90
C PRO A 93 23.00 -1.69 -4.99
N GLN A 94 23.45 -0.44 -4.93
CA GLN A 94 22.84 0.61 -4.09
C GLN A 94 21.42 0.96 -4.55
N GLU A 95 21.18 1.07 -5.85
CA GLU A 95 19.85 1.30 -6.41
C GLU A 95 18.93 0.10 -6.16
N PHE A 96 19.43 -1.11 -6.38
CA PHE A 96 18.73 -2.34 -6.11
C PHE A 96 18.32 -2.42 -4.64
N ASP A 97 19.27 -2.30 -3.72
CA ASP A 97 19.01 -2.38 -2.28
C ASP A 97 17.97 -1.36 -1.84
N ARG A 98 18.09 -0.11 -2.26
CA ARG A 98 17.14 0.95 -1.90
C ARG A 98 15.72 0.65 -2.38
N VAL A 99 15.56 0.20 -3.62
CA VAL A 99 14.24 -0.05 -4.21
C VAL A 99 13.64 -1.33 -3.63
N MET A 100 14.41 -2.39 -3.51
CA MET A 100 13.94 -3.67 -3.03
C MET A 100 13.61 -3.65 -1.53
N HIS A 101 14.39 -2.93 -0.72
CA HIS A 101 14.07 -2.76 0.71
C HIS A 101 12.70 -2.10 0.91
N VAL A 102 12.42 -1.00 0.23
CA VAL A 102 11.15 -0.29 0.43
C VAL A 102 9.99 -1.04 -0.22
N ASN A 103 10.16 -1.50 -1.47
CA ASN A 103 9.05 -2.00 -2.27
C ASN A 103 8.75 -3.49 -2.06
N VAL A 104 9.73 -4.28 -1.58
CA VAL A 104 9.59 -5.73 -1.43
C VAL A 104 9.77 -6.17 0.02
N LEU A 105 10.93 -5.88 0.63
CA LEU A 105 11.20 -6.28 2.01
C LEU A 105 10.19 -5.64 2.97
N GLY A 106 9.88 -4.35 2.79
CA GLY A 106 8.89 -3.66 3.61
C GLY A 106 7.52 -4.37 3.64
N PRO A 107 6.88 -4.66 2.50
CA PRO A 107 5.67 -5.50 2.47
C PRO A 107 5.86 -6.89 3.09
N MET A 108 6.97 -7.57 2.82
CA MET A 108 7.25 -8.90 3.39
C MET A 108 7.35 -8.89 4.91
N MET A 109 7.82 -7.80 5.51
CA MET A 109 7.85 -7.63 6.97
C MET A 109 6.48 -7.21 7.51
N ALA A 110 5.81 -6.25 6.86
CA ALA A 110 4.60 -5.64 7.39
C ALA A 110 3.34 -6.50 7.21
N LEU A 111 3.15 -7.13 6.04
CA LEU A 111 1.89 -7.82 5.73
C LEU A 111 1.59 -9.00 6.67
N PRO A 112 2.55 -9.90 6.98
CA PRO A 112 2.30 -10.98 7.93
C PRO A 112 2.00 -10.46 9.34
N LEU A 113 2.66 -9.36 9.76
CA LEU A 113 2.43 -8.71 11.04
C LEU A 113 1.01 -8.09 11.11
N LEU A 114 0.53 -7.52 10.02
CA LEU A 114 -0.79 -6.86 9.96
C LEU A 114 -1.95 -7.85 9.83
N LEU A 115 -1.71 -9.02 9.26
CA LEU A 115 -2.78 -9.99 8.97
C LEU A 115 -3.65 -10.33 10.20
N PRO A 116 -3.12 -10.61 11.41
CA PRO A 116 -3.96 -10.90 12.57
C PRO A 116 -4.91 -9.76 12.95
N TYR A 117 -4.48 -8.50 12.84
CA TYR A 117 -5.32 -7.35 13.14
C TYR A 117 -6.44 -7.15 12.11
N VAL A 118 -6.15 -7.46 10.84
CA VAL A 118 -7.15 -7.43 9.76
C VAL A 118 -8.12 -8.61 9.87
N GLU A 119 -7.66 -9.78 10.29
CA GLU A 119 -8.53 -10.93 10.60
C GLU A 119 -9.56 -10.59 11.70
N ALA A 120 -9.17 -9.77 12.68
CA ALA A 120 -10.04 -9.29 13.75
C ALA A 120 -11.01 -8.18 13.31
N GLY A 121 -10.79 -7.56 12.15
CA GLY A 121 -11.62 -6.48 11.62
C GLY A 121 -13.06 -6.90 11.35
N GLN A 122 -13.94 -5.90 11.12
CA GLN A 122 -15.38 -6.10 10.88
C GLN A 122 -16.04 -7.03 11.92
N SER A 123 -15.71 -6.85 13.19
CA SER A 123 -16.20 -7.66 14.29
C SER A 123 -15.85 -9.16 14.16
N GLY A 124 -14.66 -9.47 13.64
CA GLY A 124 -14.16 -10.83 13.46
C GLY A 124 -14.57 -11.50 12.15
N HIS A 125 -15.24 -10.77 11.25
CA HIS A 125 -15.57 -11.28 9.91
C HIS A 125 -14.45 -11.08 8.87
N GLY A 126 -13.35 -10.42 9.28
CA GLY A 126 -12.19 -10.12 8.47
C GLY A 126 -12.32 -8.80 7.69
N GLY A 127 -11.29 -7.97 7.77
CA GLY A 127 -11.15 -6.73 7.02
C GLY A 127 -10.45 -6.93 5.68
N VAL A 128 -9.94 -5.83 5.14
CA VAL A 128 -9.22 -5.81 3.84
C VAL A 128 -7.77 -5.40 4.05
N LEU A 129 -6.84 -6.23 3.60
CA LEU A 129 -5.40 -5.94 3.55
C LEU A 129 -5.00 -5.59 2.12
N ALA A 130 -4.61 -4.33 1.89
CA ALA A 130 -4.28 -3.82 0.57
C ALA A 130 -2.81 -3.43 0.44
N VAL A 131 -2.20 -3.70 -0.71
CA VAL A 131 -0.87 -3.19 -1.08
C VAL A 131 -1.00 -2.29 -2.29
N LEU A 132 -0.48 -1.07 -2.22
CA LEU A 132 -0.31 -0.23 -3.40
C LEU A 132 0.83 -0.77 -4.26
N SER A 133 0.42 -1.38 -5.35
CA SER A 133 1.29 -1.89 -6.39
C SER A 133 1.29 -0.94 -7.62
N SER A 134 1.56 -1.48 -8.77
CA SER A 134 1.51 -0.79 -10.06
C SER A 134 1.19 -1.80 -11.15
N ARG A 135 0.44 -1.39 -12.18
CA ARG A 135 0.30 -2.17 -13.42
C ARG A 135 1.66 -2.60 -13.99
N MET A 136 2.70 -1.80 -13.74
CA MET A 136 4.07 -2.14 -14.11
C MET A 136 4.61 -3.38 -13.37
N GLY A 137 3.99 -3.84 -12.29
CA GLY A 137 4.30 -5.09 -11.58
C GLY A 137 3.59 -6.32 -12.15
N SER A 138 2.70 -6.16 -13.15
CA SER A 138 2.10 -7.28 -13.87
C SER A 138 3.10 -7.85 -14.88
N ILE A 139 3.46 -9.13 -14.74
CA ILE A 139 4.32 -9.84 -15.71
C ILE A 139 3.55 -10.09 -16.99
N THR A 140 2.29 -10.50 -16.85
CA THR A 140 1.41 -10.80 -18.00
C THR A 140 1.12 -9.56 -18.87
N ALA A 141 0.95 -8.38 -18.25
CA ALA A 141 0.68 -7.13 -18.94
C ALA A 141 1.94 -6.31 -19.28
N MET A 142 3.13 -6.92 -19.23
CA MET A 142 4.39 -6.23 -19.48
C MET A 142 4.66 -6.13 -20.98
N GLU A 143 4.52 -4.93 -21.55
CA GLU A 143 4.79 -4.64 -22.96
C GLU A 143 6.12 -3.88 -23.16
N HIS A 144 6.69 -3.29 -22.09
CA HIS A 144 7.89 -2.46 -22.13
C HIS A 144 8.81 -2.76 -20.96
N SER A 145 10.12 -2.56 -21.15
CA SER A 145 11.14 -2.75 -20.11
C SER A 145 11.59 -1.45 -19.40
N THR A 146 10.91 -0.33 -19.67
CA THR A 146 11.22 0.96 -19.02
C THR A 146 11.10 0.86 -17.50
N SER A 147 12.03 1.49 -16.75
CA SER A 147 12.07 1.45 -15.28
C SER A 147 11.98 0.02 -14.72
N TRP A 148 12.72 -0.91 -15.33
CA TRP A 148 12.55 -2.33 -15.07
C TRP A 148 12.82 -2.77 -13.62
N LEU A 149 13.73 -2.09 -12.88
CA LEU A 149 13.91 -2.35 -11.46
C LEU A 149 12.62 -2.09 -10.66
N TYR A 150 11.89 -1.02 -10.99
CA TYR A 150 10.59 -0.75 -10.39
C TYR A 150 9.57 -1.85 -10.72
N ARG A 151 9.53 -2.30 -11.99
CA ARG A 151 8.67 -3.41 -12.41
C ARG A 151 8.93 -4.67 -11.59
N VAL A 152 10.21 -5.06 -11.48
CA VAL A 152 10.65 -6.21 -10.67
C VAL A 152 10.21 -6.06 -9.22
N SER A 153 10.42 -4.87 -8.63
CA SER A 153 10.03 -4.63 -7.26
C SER A 153 8.52 -4.68 -7.03
N LYS A 154 7.71 -4.20 -7.96
CA LYS A 154 6.24 -4.26 -7.84
C LYS A 154 5.69 -5.66 -8.11
N ALA A 155 6.33 -6.44 -8.99
CA ALA A 155 6.04 -7.88 -9.11
C ALA A 155 6.39 -8.62 -7.81
N GLY A 156 7.51 -8.29 -7.16
CA GLY A 156 7.87 -8.82 -5.84
C GLY A 156 6.85 -8.47 -4.75
N ALA A 157 6.37 -7.22 -4.72
CA ALA A 157 5.30 -6.81 -3.80
C ALA A 157 3.99 -7.58 -4.06
N ASN A 158 3.65 -7.79 -5.32
CA ASN A 158 2.50 -8.60 -5.74
C ASN A 158 2.63 -10.05 -5.24
N ALA A 159 3.81 -10.65 -5.42
CA ALA A 159 4.08 -12.01 -4.94
C ALA A 159 3.99 -12.11 -3.42
N ALA A 160 4.52 -11.12 -2.67
CA ALA A 160 4.43 -11.06 -1.22
C ALA A 160 2.96 -10.99 -0.76
N LEU A 161 2.14 -10.14 -1.35
CA LEU A 161 0.71 -10.07 -1.03
C LEU A 161 0.01 -11.39 -1.37
N ARG A 162 0.28 -11.96 -2.54
CA ARG A 162 -0.33 -13.22 -2.96
C ARG A 162 0.00 -14.35 -1.99
N ALA A 163 1.25 -14.43 -1.51
CA ALA A 163 1.65 -15.41 -0.51
C ALA A 163 0.87 -15.23 0.80
N VAL A 164 0.82 -14.00 1.34
CA VAL A 164 0.06 -13.71 2.58
C VAL A 164 -1.44 -14.00 2.43
N SER A 165 -1.99 -13.80 1.23
CA SER A 165 -3.40 -14.10 0.97
C SER A 165 -3.77 -15.58 1.14
N LEU A 166 -2.80 -16.49 1.01
CA LEU A 166 -3.01 -17.93 1.21
C LEU A 166 -3.17 -18.30 2.70
N ASP A 167 -2.59 -17.48 3.59
CA ASP A 167 -2.68 -17.66 5.04
C ASP A 167 -3.91 -16.96 5.63
N ALA A 168 -4.55 -16.06 4.86
CA ALA A 168 -5.75 -15.35 5.30
C ALA A 168 -6.96 -16.29 5.43
N ARG A 169 -7.61 -16.29 6.60
CA ARG A 169 -8.79 -17.10 6.89
C ARG A 169 -10.10 -16.35 6.60
N HIS A 170 -10.19 -15.13 7.08
CA HIS A 170 -11.37 -14.25 6.96
C HIS A 170 -11.05 -12.97 6.20
N ALA A 171 -9.83 -12.45 6.36
CA ALA A 171 -9.36 -11.24 5.67
C ALA A 171 -9.32 -11.40 4.14
N THR A 172 -9.52 -10.30 3.43
CA THR A 172 -9.38 -10.23 1.97
C THR A 172 -8.15 -9.41 1.61
N CYS A 173 -7.17 -10.04 0.95
CA CYS A 173 -5.92 -9.40 0.56
C CYS A 173 -5.97 -9.02 -0.92
N VAL A 174 -5.69 -7.74 -1.27
CA VAL A 174 -5.74 -7.26 -2.65
C VAL A 174 -4.56 -6.35 -3.00
N ALA A 175 -4.02 -6.49 -4.20
CA ALA A 175 -3.09 -5.52 -4.76
C ALA A 175 -3.86 -4.45 -5.55
N LEU A 176 -3.40 -3.19 -5.48
CA LEU A 176 -4.05 -2.06 -6.12
C LEU A 176 -3.06 -1.32 -7.04
N HIS A 177 -3.47 -1.06 -8.27
CA HIS A 177 -2.85 -0.05 -9.11
C HIS A 177 -3.62 1.26 -8.97
N PRO A 178 -2.98 2.35 -8.54
CA PRO A 178 -3.67 3.63 -8.32
C PRO A 178 -4.04 4.36 -9.62
N GLY A 179 -3.69 3.83 -10.79
CA GLY A 179 -3.67 4.56 -12.05
C GLY A 179 -2.39 5.40 -12.21
N TRP A 180 -2.32 6.21 -13.27
CA TRP A 180 -1.25 7.20 -13.42
C TRP A 180 -1.70 8.51 -12.77
N VAL A 181 -1.09 8.84 -11.62
CA VAL A 181 -1.60 9.85 -10.68
C VAL A 181 -0.65 11.03 -10.58
N LYS A 182 -1.17 12.25 -10.57
CA LYS A 182 -0.42 13.51 -10.37
C LYS A 182 0.17 13.57 -8.97
N THR A 183 1.41 13.07 -8.86
CA THR A 183 2.22 13.03 -7.64
C THR A 183 3.68 13.34 -8.01
N ASP A 184 4.56 13.52 -7.02
CA ASP A 184 6.00 13.64 -7.27
C ASP A 184 6.56 12.46 -8.08
N MET A 185 6.01 11.28 -7.91
CA MET A 185 6.39 10.07 -8.64
C MET A 185 5.79 10.00 -10.05
N GLY A 186 4.52 10.34 -10.19
CA GLY A 186 3.79 10.22 -11.46
C GLY A 186 4.00 11.36 -12.44
N GLY A 187 4.38 12.54 -11.93
CA GLY A 187 4.53 13.76 -12.74
C GLY A 187 3.22 14.50 -12.96
N GLN A 188 3.31 15.69 -13.56
CA GLN A 188 2.15 16.56 -13.80
C GLN A 188 1.29 16.13 -15.01
N GLU A 189 1.90 15.38 -15.93
CA GLU A 189 1.24 14.87 -17.14
C GLU A 189 0.32 13.66 -16.87
N ALA A 190 0.26 13.19 -15.62
CA ALA A 190 -0.57 12.06 -15.25
C ALA A 190 -2.07 12.36 -15.45
N ASP A 191 -2.85 11.32 -15.78
CA ASP A 191 -4.25 11.45 -16.14
C ASP A 191 -5.18 11.72 -14.96
N LEU A 192 -4.81 11.22 -13.77
CA LEU A 192 -5.66 11.25 -12.58
C LEU A 192 -5.16 12.22 -11.53
N THR A 193 -6.09 12.91 -10.89
CA THR A 193 -5.82 13.58 -9.62
C THR A 193 -5.68 12.52 -8.50
N VAL A 194 -4.99 12.90 -7.43
CA VAL A 194 -4.86 12.04 -6.23
C VAL A 194 -6.23 11.72 -5.65
N GLN A 195 -7.13 12.72 -5.65
CA GLN A 195 -8.50 12.59 -5.13
C GLN A 195 -9.32 11.56 -5.92
N GLN A 196 -9.26 11.59 -7.24
CA GLN A 196 -9.97 10.64 -8.11
C GLN A 196 -9.46 9.22 -7.91
N SER A 197 -8.14 9.03 -7.90
CA SER A 197 -7.51 7.73 -7.68
C SER A 197 -7.90 7.13 -6.33
N VAL A 198 -7.77 7.89 -5.24
CA VAL A 198 -8.08 7.42 -3.89
C VAL A 198 -9.57 7.14 -3.74
N LYS A 199 -10.45 7.98 -4.29
CA LYS A 199 -11.90 7.73 -4.28
C LYS A 199 -12.24 6.39 -4.94
N GLY A 200 -11.67 6.11 -6.11
CA GLY A 200 -11.89 4.85 -6.81
C GLY A 200 -11.39 3.65 -6.00
N MET A 201 -10.15 3.71 -5.50
CA MET A 201 -9.59 2.64 -4.66
C MET A 201 -10.42 2.39 -3.39
N ARG A 202 -10.92 3.44 -2.74
CA ARG A 202 -11.78 3.29 -1.55
C ARG A 202 -13.13 2.63 -1.89
N GLN A 203 -13.72 2.97 -3.03
CA GLN A 203 -14.94 2.31 -3.52
C GLN A 203 -14.70 0.83 -3.79
N LEU A 204 -13.57 0.48 -4.41
CA LEU A 204 -13.17 -0.91 -4.60
C LEU A 204 -12.99 -1.62 -3.25
N LEU A 205 -12.22 -1.05 -2.32
CA LEU A 205 -11.97 -1.66 -1.00
C LEU A 205 -13.26 -1.89 -0.19
N ALA A 206 -14.26 -1.02 -0.33
CA ALA A 206 -15.57 -1.20 0.29
C ALA A 206 -16.41 -2.31 -0.37
N GLY A 207 -16.11 -2.68 -1.61
CA GLY A 207 -16.85 -3.66 -2.39
C GLY A 207 -16.23 -5.05 -2.48
N VAL A 208 -14.92 -5.20 -2.17
CA VAL A 208 -14.24 -6.50 -2.25
C VAL A 208 -14.80 -7.48 -1.23
N LYS A 209 -14.80 -8.74 -1.60
CA LYS A 209 -15.33 -9.86 -0.81
C LYS A 209 -14.30 -10.98 -0.76
N ARG A 210 -14.51 -11.96 0.08
CA ARG A 210 -13.60 -13.10 0.26
C ARG A 210 -13.23 -13.82 -1.05
N ARG A 211 -14.11 -13.83 -2.05
CA ARG A 211 -13.81 -14.37 -3.39
C ARG A 211 -12.73 -13.61 -4.15
N ASP A 212 -12.50 -12.33 -3.77
CA ASP A 212 -11.51 -11.45 -4.39
C ASP A 212 -10.14 -11.54 -3.68
N ASN A 213 -10.00 -12.46 -2.72
CA ASN A 213 -8.76 -12.65 -1.98
C ASN A 213 -7.61 -13.10 -2.88
N GLY A 214 -6.48 -12.40 -2.81
CA GLY A 214 -5.30 -12.69 -3.62
C GLY A 214 -5.44 -12.21 -5.07
N THR A 215 -6.18 -11.14 -5.33
CA THR A 215 -6.36 -10.56 -6.67
C THR A 215 -5.68 -9.20 -6.81
N PHE A 216 -5.52 -8.75 -8.05
CA PHE A 216 -4.91 -7.47 -8.40
C PHE A 216 -5.89 -6.63 -9.23
N HIS A 217 -6.08 -5.37 -8.85
CA HIS A 217 -7.06 -4.48 -9.45
C HIS A 217 -6.49 -3.10 -9.78
N ASN A 218 -7.03 -2.50 -10.82
CA ASN A 218 -6.91 -1.08 -11.08
C ASN A 218 -7.80 -0.29 -10.08
N TYR A 219 -7.52 1.00 -9.90
CA TYR A 219 -8.25 1.89 -8.99
C TYR A 219 -9.78 1.93 -9.23
N ASP A 220 -10.22 1.66 -10.44
CA ASP A 220 -11.63 1.62 -10.86
C ASP A 220 -12.30 0.25 -10.68
N GLY A 221 -11.57 -0.72 -10.15
CA GLY A 221 -12.05 -2.10 -9.93
C GLY A 221 -11.78 -3.06 -11.08
N THR A 222 -11.27 -2.59 -12.22
CA THR A 222 -10.91 -3.46 -13.34
C THR A 222 -9.80 -4.45 -12.92
N PRO A 223 -9.96 -5.77 -13.13
CA PRO A 223 -8.92 -6.74 -12.82
C PRO A 223 -7.65 -6.52 -13.65
N ILE A 224 -6.50 -6.72 -13.01
CA ILE A 224 -5.19 -6.75 -13.66
C ILE A 224 -4.61 -8.16 -13.47
N PRO A 225 -4.12 -8.82 -14.54
CA PRO A 225 -3.44 -10.09 -14.38
C PRO A 225 -2.10 -9.89 -13.65
N TRP A 226 -1.62 -10.97 -12.99
CA TRP A 226 -0.33 -10.96 -12.29
C TRP A 226 0.89 -10.80 -13.20
#